data_de25867b25dcd87b53f4272c28277465
#
_entry.id   de25867b25dcd87b53f4272c28277465
#
_cell.length_a   1.000
_cell.length_b   1.000
_cell.length_c   1.000
_cell.angle_alpha   90.00
_cell.angle_beta   90.00
_cell.angle_gamma   90.00
#
_symmetry.space_group_name_H-M   'P 1'
#
loop_
_entity.id
_entity.type
_entity.pdbx_description
1 polymer ?
#
loop_
_entity_poly.entity_id
_entity_poly.type
_entity_poly.pdbx_seq_one_letter_code
_entity_poly.pdbx_strand_id
1 'polypeptide(L)'
;MKKKVMMSFLAIVLILIIAGVTIGKSLMDKYSYSKERADLETYFHVSGDRAAIVLQDEVIEEQALIRGGRCYFDLDTVHRYMNEIFYVDREENLLLYTDAVETISAQLADNDGTYNMTEGVQDLGYPVCLVEGDTIYLAADYVKQFTNYDYQMYDKRVQVYTEWGERMQAEIKSKTAVRVKGGIKSEILKDLQAGDTVELLEQMDNWSKVKTDDALIGYVENKRLGVIDAVQETPVTDYEAPAYTNIALDGKVSLGFHAIGAKIGNSTFYEMASEAKGMNVIAPTWFSLCDELGNFRSFGENSYVDTAHKAGLQVWGVLDNFNYRNETKTPVDEYVVLSSTSKRQKLVDGIVITAVNLGLDGINVDFEQVASETGVHYVQFLRELSVACRKSGLVLSVDNYVPFHYNEYYRLDIQGEILDYVIIMGYDEHWHGSGDPGSVASIDYVTNGIEKTVSMMESSKVINALPFYTIVWTTDGATVTDEYLTLNNTADFLKQMSTQPQWDEITCQNYLEWQSSAGLKQVWLEDADSIRVKLNVMSANEIGGVAVWRLGYGTDLVWELIRAYSAS
;
A
#
# COMPACT_ATOMS: atom_id res chain seq x y z
N MET A 1 66.62 -73.29 0.57
CA MET A 1 65.27 -73.11 1.11
C MET A 1 65.15 -71.89 2.00
N LYS A 2 66.03 -71.65 2.99
CA LYS A 2 65.91 -70.54 3.95
C LYS A 2 65.84 -69.13 3.33
N LYS A 3 66.56 -68.78 2.25
CA LYS A 3 66.53 -67.46 1.57
C LYS A 3 65.19 -67.18 0.85
N LYS A 4 64.55 -68.17 0.23
CA LYS A 4 63.27 -67.99 -0.44
C LYS A 4 62.10 -67.76 0.56
N VAL A 5 62.11 -68.45 1.70
CA VAL A 5 61.16 -68.27 2.78
C VAL A 5 61.28 -66.89 3.42
N MET A 6 62.53 -66.41 3.62
CA MET A 6 62.81 -65.08 4.14
C MET A 6 62.39 -63.99 3.18
N MET A 7 62.55 -64.14 1.86
CA MET A 7 62.03 -63.18 0.86
C MET A 7 60.55 -63.16 0.80
N SER A 8 59.87 -64.31 0.89
CA SER A 8 58.41 -64.38 0.94
C SER A 8 57.86 -63.73 2.22
N PHE A 9 58.46 -63.92 3.37
CA PHE A 9 58.12 -63.28 4.63
C PHE A 9 58.28 -61.75 4.57
N LEU A 10 59.43 -61.27 4.03
CA LEU A 10 59.67 -59.83 3.79
C LEU A 10 58.65 -59.24 2.81
N ALA A 11 58.26 -59.95 1.76
CA ALA A 11 57.22 -59.49 0.82
C ALA A 11 55.83 -59.40 1.49
N ILE A 12 55.46 -60.38 2.33
CA ILE A 12 54.21 -60.32 3.10
C ILE A 12 54.19 -59.17 4.08
N VAL A 13 55.30 -58.96 4.82
CA VAL A 13 55.45 -57.83 5.75
C VAL A 13 55.35 -56.48 5.01
N LEU A 14 55.96 -56.35 3.83
CA LEU A 14 55.90 -55.16 3.01
C LEU A 14 54.44 -54.90 2.50
N ILE A 15 53.74 -55.95 2.07
CA ILE A 15 52.32 -55.85 1.67
C ILE A 15 51.45 -55.42 2.85
N LEU A 16 51.67 -55.96 4.04
CA LEU A 16 50.93 -55.56 5.24
C LEU A 16 51.21 -54.10 5.64
N ILE A 17 52.45 -53.66 5.51
CA ILE A 17 52.84 -52.26 5.75
C ILE A 17 52.15 -51.34 4.73
N ILE A 18 52.21 -51.70 3.43
CA ILE A 18 51.56 -50.93 2.37
C ILE A 18 50.03 -50.89 2.59
N ALA A 19 49.43 -52.02 2.90
CA ALA A 19 47.99 -52.12 3.24
C ALA A 19 47.63 -51.28 4.48
N GLY A 20 48.46 -51.36 5.55
CA GLY A 20 48.29 -50.55 6.76
C GLY A 20 48.43 -49.04 6.50
N VAL A 21 49.39 -48.61 5.68
CA VAL A 21 49.57 -47.22 5.28
C VAL A 21 48.43 -46.73 4.41
N THR A 22 47.96 -47.57 3.46
CA THR A 22 46.83 -47.21 2.59
C THR A 22 45.51 -47.14 3.36
N ILE A 23 45.25 -48.08 4.24
CA ILE A 23 44.08 -48.06 5.12
C ILE A 23 44.15 -46.89 6.09
N GLY A 24 45.30 -46.67 6.72
CA GLY A 24 45.55 -45.55 7.62
C GLY A 24 45.37 -44.20 6.92
N LYS A 25 45.87 -44.04 5.71
CA LYS A 25 45.67 -42.86 4.87
C LYS A 25 44.21 -42.69 4.51
N SER A 26 43.50 -43.75 4.09
CA SER A 26 42.09 -43.69 3.79
C SER A 26 41.21 -43.29 5.00
N LEU A 27 41.57 -43.83 6.18
CA LEU A 27 40.88 -43.47 7.42
C LEU A 27 41.21 -42.02 7.82
N MET A 28 42.44 -41.57 7.74
CA MET A 28 42.82 -40.18 7.95
C MET A 28 42.09 -39.25 7.00
N ASP A 29 42.06 -39.58 5.71
CA ASP A 29 41.35 -38.79 4.71
C ASP A 29 39.84 -38.75 4.98
N LYS A 30 39.26 -39.86 5.48
CA LYS A 30 37.83 -39.92 5.82
C LYS A 30 37.48 -39.04 7.03
N TYR A 31 38.29 -38.97 8.06
CA TYR A 31 38.01 -38.30 9.32
C TYR A 31 38.76 -36.98 9.52
N SER A 32 39.65 -36.56 8.61
CA SER A 32 40.27 -35.24 8.68
C SER A 32 39.34 -34.15 8.21
N TYR A 33 39.46 -32.98 8.81
CA TYR A 33 38.72 -31.78 8.39
C TYR A 33 39.31 -31.23 7.09
N SER A 34 38.46 -30.81 6.15
CA SER A 34 38.88 -30.05 4.98
C SER A 34 39.50 -28.72 5.42
N LYS A 35 40.58 -28.33 4.72
CA LYS A 35 41.25 -27.04 4.84
C LYS A 35 40.94 -26.12 3.65
N GLU A 36 40.12 -26.60 2.73
CA GLU A 36 39.70 -25.87 1.54
C GLU A 36 38.83 -24.68 1.96
N ARG A 37 39.11 -23.52 1.37
CA ARG A 37 38.34 -22.30 1.63
C ARG A 37 37.38 -22.07 0.49
N ALA A 38 36.19 -21.66 0.85
CA ALA A 38 35.20 -21.21 -0.12
C ALA A 38 35.66 -19.91 -0.78
N ASP A 39 35.47 -19.85 -2.08
CA ASP A 39 35.52 -18.60 -2.83
C ASP A 39 34.23 -17.82 -2.63
N LEU A 40 34.30 -16.59 -2.11
CA LEU A 40 33.11 -15.82 -1.74
C LEU A 40 32.32 -15.36 -2.95
N GLU A 41 32.95 -15.10 -4.11
CA GLU A 41 32.18 -14.77 -5.32
C GLU A 41 31.31 -15.95 -5.77
N THR A 42 31.90 -17.15 -5.72
CA THR A 42 31.19 -18.39 -6.02
C THR A 42 30.12 -18.71 -4.97
N TYR A 43 30.44 -18.50 -3.68
CA TYR A 43 29.51 -18.77 -2.58
C TYR A 43 28.28 -17.87 -2.61
N PHE A 44 28.47 -16.58 -2.87
CA PHE A 44 27.39 -15.60 -2.93
C PHE A 44 26.83 -15.40 -4.34
N HIS A 45 27.34 -16.10 -5.35
CA HIS A 45 26.94 -15.94 -6.76
C HIS A 45 27.04 -14.50 -7.27
N VAL A 46 28.05 -13.76 -6.84
CA VAL A 46 28.31 -12.36 -7.22
C VAL A 46 29.56 -12.23 -8.07
N SER A 47 29.67 -11.17 -8.82
CA SER A 47 30.87 -10.87 -9.63
C SER A 47 31.04 -9.36 -9.85
N GLY A 48 32.27 -8.94 -10.11
CA GLY A 48 32.57 -7.55 -10.42
C GLY A 48 32.29 -6.63 -9.24
N ASP A 49 31.48 -5.61 -9.49
CA ASP A 49 31.05 -4.60 -8.52
C ASP A 49 29.74 -4.93 -7.81
N ARG A 50 29.28 -6.19 -7.88
CA ARG A 50 28.12 -6.70 -7.16
C ARG A 50 28.51 -7.31 -5.82
N ALA A 51 27.60 -7.15 -4.86
CA ALA A 51 27.69 -7.76 -3.54
C ALA A 51 26.36 -8.41 -3.17
N ALA A 52 26.40 -9.58 -2.51
CA ALA A 52 25.21 -10.22 -1.98
C ALA A 52 24.60 -9.37 -0.85
N ILE A 53 23.29 -9.34 -0.77
CA ILE A 53 22.58 -8.72 0.35
C ILE A 53 22.23 -9.81 1.36
N VAL A 54 22.71 -9.64 2.58
CA VAL A 54 22.33 -10.44 3.73
C VAL A 54 21.29 -9.60 4.49
N LEU A 55 20.03 -9.86 4.23
CA LEU A 55 18.92 -9.19 4.90
C LEU A 55 18.61 -9.95 6.19
N GLN A 56 18.77 -9.31 7.33
CA GLN A 56 18.66 -9.97 8.63
C GLN A 56 19.54 -11.22 8.69
N ASP A 57 18.96 -12.40 8.55
CA ASP A 57 19.58 -13.71 8.72
C ASP A 57 19.57 -14.55 7.45
N GLU A 58 19.23 -13.93 6.30
CA GLU A 58 19.12 -14.62 5.01
C GLU A 58 19.85 -13.87 3.90
N VAL A 59 20.44 -14.65 2.99
CA VAL A 59 20.95 -14.10 1.73
C VAL A 59 19.80 -14.05 0.75
N ILE A 60 19.42 -12.85 0.32
CA ILE A 60 18.38 -12.67 -0.68
C ILE A 60 18.92 -12.77 -2.10
N GLU A 61 18.05 -12.91 -3.09
CA GLU A 61 18.44 -13.06 -4.51
C GLU A 61 18.97 -11.77 -5.11
N GLU A 62 18.46 -10.62 -4.65
CA GLU A 62 18.86 -9.29 -5.07
C GLU A 62 20.31 -8.99 -4.66
N GLN A 63 20.98 -8.14 -5.43
CA GLN A 63 22.38 -7.81 -5.22
C GLN A 63 22.59 -6.30 -5.15
N ALA A 64 23.38 -5.86 -4.18
CA ALA A 64 23.82 -4.48 -4.09
C ALA A 64 24.87 -4.16 -5.17
N LEU A 65 24.86 -2.92 -5.65
CA LEU A 65 25.90 -2.37 -6.51
C LEU A 65 26.90 -1.60 -5.65
N ILE A 66 28.19 -1.93 -5.76
CA ILE A 66 29.28 -1.23 -5.06
C ILE A 66 30.03 -0.35 -6.08
N ARG A 67 29.82 0.95 -5.98
CA ARG A 67 30.43 1.91 -6.90
C ARG A 67 31.20 3.00 -6.13
N GLY A 68 32.48 3.19 -6.43
CA GLY A 68 33.30 4.19 -5.74
C GLY A 68 33.43 3.96 -4.23
N GLY A 69 33.32 2.72 -3.75
CA GLY A 69 33.34 2.37 -2.32
C GLY A 69 32.02 2.69 -1.59
N ARG A 70 30.94 2.97 -2.32
CA ARG A 70 29.59 3.23 -1.81
C ARG A 70 28.65 2.10 -2.21
N CYS A 71 27.67 1.85 -1.35
CA CYS A 71 26.62 0.86 -1.57
C CYS A 71 25.38 1.51 -2.21
N TYR A 72 24.83 0.83 -3.20
CA TYR A 72 23.57 1.20 -3.84
C TYR A 72 22.66 -0.02 -3.92
N PHE A 73 21.39 0.16 -3.64
CA PHE A 73 20.35 -0.85 -3.81
C PHE A 73 19.47 -0.47 -5.00
N ASP A 74 19.10 -1.45 -5.82
CA ASP A 74 18.10 -1.17 -6.85
C ASP A 74 16.75 -0.79 -6.23
N LEU A 75 15.95 -0.05 -6.99
CA LEU A 75 14.69 0.52 -6.52
C LEU A 75 13.70 -0.57 -6.05
N ASP A 76 13.66 -1.71 -6.75
CA ASP A 76 12.75 -2.81 -6.38
C ASP A 76 13.15 -3.43 -5.03
N THR A 77 14.46 -3.57 -4.77
CA THR A 77 14.99 -3.99 -3.46
C THR A 77 14.61 -2.99 -2.37
N VAL A 78 14.76 -1.68 -2.65
CA VAL A 78 14.37 -0.63 -1.69
C VAL A 78 12.87 -0.70 -1.40
N HIS A 79 12.02 -0.80 -2.43
CA HIS A 79 10.57 -0.89 -2.25
C HIS A 79 10.14 -2.13 -1.46
N ARG A 80 10.75 -3.28 -1.76
CA ARG A 80 10.33 -4.55 -1.15
C ARG A 80 10.75 -4.69 0.31
N TYR A 81 11.92 -4.18 0.67
CA TYR A 81 12.54 -4.51 1.95
C TYR A 81 12.83 -3.30 2.85
N MET A 82 12.71 -2.08 2.35
CA MET A 82 13.12 -0.88 3.08
C MET A 82 12.03 0.18 3.11
N ASN A 83 11.69 0.77 1.95
CA ASN A 83 10.79 1.90 1.89
C ASN A 83 10.15 2.04 0.49
N GLU A 84 8.84 1.80 0.42
CA GLU A 84 8.08 1.87 -0.84
C GLU A 84 7.68 3.29 -1.26
N ILE A 85 8.01 4.33 -0.46
CA ILE A 85 7.60 5.72 -0.72
C ILE A 85 8.42 6.36 -1.85
N PHE A 86 9.63 5.86 -2.12
CA PHE A 86 10.44 6.38 -3.21
C PHE A 86 9.73 6.21 -4.56
N TYR A 87 9.54 7.32 -5.27
CA TYR A 87 8.82 7.36 -6.53
C TYR A 87 9.72 7.88 -7.65
N VAL A 88 9.58 7.31 -8.84
CA VAL A 88 10.38 7.67 -10.00
C VAL A 88 9.50 8.22 -11.12
N ASP A 89 9.79 9.43 -11.53
CA ASP A 89 9.30 10.03 -12.77
C ASP A 89 10.39 9.92 -13.85
N ARG A 90 10.19 8.99 -14.78
CA ARG A 90 11.16 8.76 -15.86
C ARG A 90 11.09 9.81 -16.98
N GLU A 91 9.92 10.45 -17.17
CA GLU A 91 9.77 11.49 -18.19
C GLU A 91 10.52 12.76 -17.80
N GLU A 92 10.41 13.16 -16.54
CA GLU A 92 11.07 14.36 -16.03
C GLU A 92 12.41 14.07 -15.36
N ASN A 93 12.85 12.79 -15.38
CA ASN A 93 14.13 12.36 -14.84
C ASN A 93 14.29 12.69 -13.35
N LEU A 94 13.25 12.41 -12.55
CA LEU A 94 13.19 12.74 -11.13
C LEU A 94 13.02 11.48 -10.26
N LEU A 95 13.73 11.48 -9.13
CA LEU A 95 13.47 10.66 -7.97
C LEU A 95 12.75 11.52 -6.93
N LEU A 96 11.61 11.07 -6.44
CA LEU A 96 10.84 11.76 -5.42
C LEU A 96 10.72 10.91 -4.16
N TYR A 97 10.66 11.56 -3.02
CA TYR A 97 10.27 11.00 -1.74
C TYR A 97 9.28 11.97 -1.09
N THR A 98 8.07 11.50 -0.79
CA THR A 98 7.01 12.34 -0.23
C THR A 98 6.58 11.80 1.12
N ASP A 99 6.91 12.51 2.19
CA ASP A 99 6.49 12.18 3.55
C ASP A 99 5.28 13.03 4.00
N ALA A 100 4.97 13.04 5.29
CA ALA A 100 3.86 13.80 5.85
C ALA A 100 4.04 15.33 5.77
N VAL A 101 5.24 15.83 5.49
CA VAL A 101 5.62 17.24 5.59
C VAL A 101 5.97 17.85 4.24
N GLU A 102 6.68 17.10 3.38
CA GLU A 102 7.20 17.65 2.13
C GLU A 102 7.43 16.59 1.05
N THR A 103 7.64 17.07 -0.17
CA THR A 103 8.16 16.26 -1.29
C THR A 103 9.60 16.63 -1.56
N ILE A 104 10.49 15.66 -1.41
CA ILE A 104 11.93 15.77 -1.64
C ILE A 104 12.21 15.27 -3.05
N SER A 105 13.08 15.95 -3.79
CA SER A 105 13.39 15.58 -5.17
C SER A 105 14.88 15.56 -5.47
N ALA A 106 15.30 14.58 -6.28
CA ALA A 106 16.65 14.49 -6.84
C ALA A 106 16.59 14.17 -8.33
N GLN A 107 17.63 14.55 -9.09
CA GLN A 107 17.75 14.13 -10.49
C GLN A 107 18.15 12.66 -10.57
N LEU A 108 17.57 11.89 -11.48
CA LEU A 108 17.93 10.48 -11.70
C LEU A 108 19.26 10.33 -12.42
N ALA A 109 19.45 11.04 -13.52
CA ALA A 109 20.68 11.01 -14.31
C ALA A 109 21.55 12.23 -14.00
N ASP A 110 22.86 12.05 -14.16
CA ASP A 110 23.87 13.10 -13.94
C ASP A 110 23.79 13.75 -12.54
N ASN A 111 23.29 12.99 -11.56
CA ASN A 111 23.18 13.47 -10.20
C ASN A 111 24.57 13.51 -9.54
N ASP A 112 24.94 14.68 -9.06
CA ASP A 112 26.23 14.95 -8.37
C ASP A 112 26.17 14.70 -6.85
N GLY A 113 25.01 14.29 -6.33
CA GLY A 113 24.76 14.09 -4.91
C GLY A 113 23.74 15.06 -4.33
N THR A 114 23.28 16.03 -5.12
CA THR A 114 22.33 17.03 -4.65
C THR A 114 20.87 16.55 -4.69
N TYR A 115 20.09 16.98 -3.71
CA TYR A 115 18.64 16.79 -3.65
C TYR A 115 17.98 17.99 -2.99
N ASN A 116 16.72 18.25 -3.36
CA ASN A 116 15.99 19.42 -2.93
C ASN A 116 14.99 19.04 -1.82
N MET A 117 15.03 19.80 -0.73
CA MET A 117 14.06 19.79 0.36
C MET A 117 13.44 21.19 0.50
N THR A 118 12.37 21.31 1.27
CA THR A 118 11.74 22.62 1.55
C THR A 118 12.74 23.60 2.20
N GLU A 119 13.64 23.11 3.04
CA GLU A 119 14.67 23.90 3.71
C GLU A 119 15.83 24.31 2.79
N GLY A 120 15.90 23.76 1.57
CA GLY A 120 16.93 24.05 0.57
C GLY A 120 17.62 22.82 0.01
N VAL A 121 18.66 23.06 -0.80
CA VAL A 121 19.43 22.00 -1.44
C VAL A 121 20.37 21.35 -0.42
N GLN A 122 20.32 20.02 -0.35
CA GLN A 122 21.24 19.19 0.42
C GLN A 122 22.23 18.50 -0.54
N ASP A 123 23.38 18.07 -0.03
CA ASP A 123 24.41 17.40 -0.81
C ASP A 123 24.97 16.19 -0.06
N LEU A 124 24.80 15.02 -0.63
CA LEU A 124 25.34 13.75 -0.11
C LEU A 124 26.85 13.61 -0.36
N GLY A 125 27.42 14.41 -1.27
CA GLY A 125 28.82 14.37 -1.68
C GLY A 125 29.17 13.26 -2.68
N TYR A 126 28.19 12.51 -3.18
CA TYR A 126 28.31 11.51 -4.24
C TYR A 126 26.91 11.20 -4.78
N PRO A 127 26.76 10.60 -5.97
CA PRO A 127 25.47 10.41 -6.61
C PRO A 127 24.39 9.81 -5.70
N VAL A 128 23.23 10.47 -5.58
CA VAL A 128 22.05 9.97 -4.84
C VAL A 128 21.54 8.70 -5.51
N CYS A 129 21.56 8.67 -6.83
CA CYS A 129 21.14 7.52 -7.62
C CYS A 129 22.03 7.29 -8.83
N LEU A 130 22.02 6.07 -9.32
CA LEU A 130 22.71 5.64 -10.55
C LEU A 130 21.71 4.93 -11.45
N VAL A 131 21.84 5.11 -12.76
CA VAL A 131 20.99 4.46 -13.76
C VAL A 131 21.85 3.54 -14.62
N GLU A 132 21.58 2.23 -14.61
CA GLU A 132 22.24 1.23 -15.45
C GLU A 132 21.19 0.51 -16.32
N GLY A 133 21.09 0.89 -17.58
CA GLY A 133 20.00 0.43 -18.46
C GLY A 133 18.63 0.88 -17.91
N ASP A 134 17.75 -0.06 -17.63
CA ASP A 134 16.43 0.22 -17.06
C ASP A 134 16.40 0.20 -15.52
N THR A 135 17.51 -0.19 -14.88
CA THR A 135 17.60 -0.32 -13.43
C THR A 135 18.09 0.97 -12.79
N ILE A 136 17.37 1.42 -11.77
CA ILE A 136 17.71 2.57 -10.95
C ILE A 136 18.23 2.07 -9.62
N TYR A 137 19.40 2.56 -9.21
CA TYR A 137 20.05 2.24 -7.95
C TYR A 137 20.07 3.47 -7.07
N LEU A 138 19.59 3.36 -5.83
CA LEU A 138 19.61 4.41 -4.83
C LEU A 138 20.79 4.21 -3.87
N ALA A 139 21.47 5.30 -3.53
CA ALA A 139 22.54 5.27 -2.55
C ALA A 139 22.00 4.82 -1.18
N ALA A 140 22.63 3.83 -0.58
CA ALA A 140 22.21 3.30 0.72
C ALA A 140 22.14 4.40 1.80
N ASP A 141 23.11 5.31 1.85
CA ASP A 141 23.10 6.42 2.80
C ASP A 141 21.96 7.43 2.54
N TYR A 142 21.53 7.58 1.27
CA TYR A 142 20.37 8.42 0.96
C TYR A 142 19.08 7.78 1.45
N VAL A 143 18.87 6.49 1.16
CA VAL A 143 17.70 5.75 1.65
C VAL A 143 17.65 5.76 3.17
N LYS A 144 18.81 5.66 3.84
CA LYS A 144 18.91 5.67 5.31
C LYS A 144 18.45 6.99 5.95
N GLN A 145 18.46 8.11 5.24
CA GLN A 145 17.96 9.38 5.75
C GLN A 145 16.43 9.40 5.93
N PHE A 146 15.73 8.51 5.23
CA PHE A 146 14.26 8.46 5.19
C PHE A 146 13.70 7.11 5.65
N THR A 147 14.55 6.23 6.19
CA THR A 147 14.16 4.86 6.50
C THR A 147 14.89 4.37 7.73
N ASN A 148 14.13 3.75 8.64
CA ASN A 148 14.70 3.11 9.81
C ASN A 148 15.34 1.77 9.42
N TYR A 149 16.58 1.80 8.92
CA TYR A 149 17.38 0.63 8.65
C TYR A 149 18.87 0.91 8.87
N ASP A 150 19.67 -0.14 8.96
CA ASP A 150 21.14 -0.05 9.01
C ASP A 150 21.78 -1.00 8.03
N TYR A 151 22.99 -0.68 7.57
CA TYR A 151 23.74 -1.56 6.71
C TYR A 151 25.24 -1.50 6.99
N GLN A 152 25.94 -2.60 6.71
CA GLN A 152 27.37 -2.69 6.80
C GLN A 152 27.95 -3.46 5.61
N MET A 153 28.95 -2.88 4.96
CA MET A 153 29.62 -3.49 3.82
C MET A 153 30.78 -4.37 4.27
N TYR A 154 30.87 -5.54 3.65
CA TYR A 154 32.02 -6.47 3.76
C TYR A 154 32.45 -6.90 2.36
N ASP A 155 33.53 -7.70 2.28
CA ASP A 155 33.93 -8.25 0.99
C ASP A 155 32.83 -9.13 0.38
N LYS A 156 32.38 -8.75 -0.82
CA LYS A 156 31.35 -9.43 -1.62
C LYS A 156 29.96 -9.54 -0.99
N ARG A 157 29.68 -8.84 0.13
CA ARG A 157 28.38 -8.82 0.77
C ARG A 157 28.10 -7.54 1.54
N VAL A 158 26.80 -7.27 1.70
CA VAL A 158 26.28 -6.16 2.52
C VAL A 158 25.29 -6.77 3.51
N GLN A 159 25.53 -6.61 4.81
CA GLN A 159 24.52 -6.89 5.84
C GLN A 159 23.54 -5.74 5.87
N VAL A 160 22.25 -6.04 5.90
CA VAL A 160 21.16 -5.08 6.05
C VAL A 160 20.28 -5.50 7.21
N TYR A 161 19.94 -4.57 8.09
CA TYR A 161 18.99 -4.73 9.18
C TYR A 161 17.85 -3.73 9.00
N THR A 162 16.62 -4.23 8.95
CA THR A 162 15.38 -3.44 8.92
C THR A 162 14.54 -3.65 10.16
N GLU A 163 14.86 -4.69 10.94
CA GLU A 163 14.19 -5.06 12.17
C GLU A 163 15.21 -5.34 13.28
N TRP A 164 14.84 -5.05 14.51
CA TRP A 164 15.63 -5.29 15.71
C TRP A 164 14.81 -6.05 16.73
N GLY A 165 15.44 -7.01 17.38
CA GLY A 165 14.75 -7.87 18.32
C GLY A 165 15.69 -8.70 19.18
N GLU A 166 15.16 -9.74 19.82
CA GLU A 166 15.93 -10.72 20.56
C GLU A 166 16.59 -11.70 19.58
N ARG A 167 17.91 -11.89 19.72
CA ARG A 167 18.70 -12.84 18.94
C ARG A 167 19.46 -13.80 19.84
N MET A 168 19.58 -15.05 19.42
CA MET A 168 20.33 -16.05 20.13
C MET A 168 21.80 -15.97 19.73
N GLN A 169 22.70 -15.74 20.66
CA GLN A 169 24.13 -15.66 20.45
C GLN A 169 24.85 -16.82 21.13
N ALA A 170 25.80 -17.43 20.46
CA ALA A 170 26.62 -18.52 21.02
C ALA A 170 28.10 -18.14 21.05
N GLU A 171 28.77 -18.39 22.19
CA GLU A 171 30.23 -18.27 22.29
C GLU A 171 30.92 -19.49 21.70
N ILE A 172 32.08 -19.33 21.08
CA ILE A 172 32.92 -20.41 20.55
C ILE A 172 33.85 -20.92 21.65
N LYS A 173 33.68 -22.19 22.05
CA LYS A 173 34.49 -22.83 23.11
C LYS A 173 35.95 -23.06 22.76
N SER A 174 36.19 -23.36 21.50
CA SER A 174 37.53 -23.71 21.02
C SER A 174 37.65 -23.50 19.50
N LYS A 175 38.86 -23.26 19.03
CA LYS A 175 39.13 -23.04 17.61
C LYS A 175 38.33 -23.98 16.69
N THR A 176 37.64 -23.39 15.75
CA THR A 176 36.79 -24.08 14.75
C THR A 176 36.72 -23.26 13.46
N ALA A 177 35.80 -23.63 12.57
CA ALA A 177 35.51 -22.87 11.36
C ALA A 177 34.02 -22.89 11.07
N VAL A 178 33.51 -21.77 10.56
CA VAL A 178 32.20 -21.71 9.86
C VAL A 178 32.40 -22.33 8.50
N ARG A 179 31.54 -23.25 8.12
CA ARG A 179 31.61 -24.01 6.86
C ARG A 179 30.37 -23.78 6.02
N VAL A 180 30.54 -23.94 4.69
CA VAL A 180 29.44 -23.80 3.72
C VAL A 180 28.27 -24.74 4.00
N LYS A 181 28.57 -25.98 4.46
CA LYS A 181 27.58 -27.01 4.82
C LYS A 181 27.94 -27.68 6.13
N GLY A 182 26.98 -28.27 6.81
CA GLY A 182 27.17 -29.05 8.03
C GLY A 182 27.95 -30.34 7.76
N GLY A 183 29.29 -30.25 7.70
CA GLY A 183 30.15 -31.42 7.46
C GLY A 183 31.63 -31.07 7.49
N ILE A 184 32.46 -32.01 8.04
CA ILE A 184 33.92 -31.84 8.20
C ILE A 184 34.65 -31.73 6.85
N LYS A 185 34.04 -32.14 5.74
CA LYS A 185 34.58 -32.05 4.38
C LYS A 185 34.14 -30.79 3.62
N SER A 186 33.22 -30.05 4.18
CA SER A 186 32.75 -28.79 3.58
C SER A 186 33.85 -27.71 3.63
N GLU A 187 33.84 -26.83 2.66
CA GLU A 187 34.75 -25.67 2.58
C GLU A 187 34.56 -24.72 3.76
N ILE A 188 35.61 -24.00 4.08
CA ILE A 188 35.67 -23.05 5.18
C ILE A 188 35.30 -21.66 4.65
N LEU A 189 34.28 -21.03 5.30
CA LEU A 189 33.95 -19.62 5.10
C LEU A 189 34.84 -18.73 5.98
N LYS A 190 34.89 -19.02 7.29
CA LYS A 190 35.65 -18.23 8.27
C LYS A 190 36.25 -19.12 9.37
N ASP A 191 37.48 -18.86 9.77
CA ASP A 191 38.06 -19.44 10.99
C ASP A 191 37.57 -18.68 12.22
N LEU A 192 37.20 -19.41 13.29
CA LEU A 192 36.81 -18.85 14.57
C LEU A 192 37.78 -19.31 15.68
N GLN A 193 37.99 -18.41 16.63
CA GLN A 193 38.81 -18.69 17.83
C GLN A 193 37.91 -18.92 19.05
N ALA A 194 38.51 -19.42 20.15
CA ALA A 194 37.81 -19.45 21.43
C ALA A 194 37.49 -18.03 21.91
N GLY A 195 36.29 -17.78 22.33
CA GLY A 195 35.79 -16.49 22.77
C GLY A 195 35.12 -15.65 21.65
N ASP A 196 35.26 -16.04 20.37
CA ASP A 196 34.46 -15.42 19.32
C ASP A 196 32.98 -15.74 19.55
N THR A 197 32.09 -14.88 19.08
CA THR A 197 30.64 -15.07 19.14
C THR A 197 30.04 -15.22 17.74
N VAL A 198 28.97 -15.98 17.65
CA VAL A 198 28.18 -16.15 16.43
C VAL A 198 26.69 -16.06 16.80
N GLU A 199 25.89 -15.51 15.91
CA GLU A 199 24.44 -15.59 16.01
C GLU A 199 23.99 -17.00 15.63
N LEU A 200 23.15 -17.60 16.45
CA LEU A 200 22.60 -18.96 16.27
C LEU A 200 21.25 -18.85 15.52
N LEU A 201 21.25 -19.25 14.26
CA LEU A 201 20.05 -19.17 13.42
C LEU A 201 19.20 -20.44 13.54
N GLU A 202 19.85 -21.62 13.56
CA GLU A 202 19.15 -22.90 13.65
C GLU A 202 20.05 -23.94 14.35
N GLN A 203 19.48 -24.63 15.32
CA GLN A 203 20.17 -25.73 16.00
C GLN A 203 19.73 -27.08 15.45
N MET A 204 20.68 -27.88 14.94
CA MET A 204 20.47 -29.23 14.43
C MET A 204 21.24 -30.25 15.28
N ASP A 205 21.17 -31.55 14.96
CA ASP A 205 21.74 -32.63 15.77
C ASP A 205 23.24 -32.50 16.07
N ASN A 206 24.06 -32.24 15.05
CA ASN A 206 25.53 -32.19 15.17
C ASN A 206 26.16 -30.87 14.74
N TRP A 207 25.45 -30.09 13.97
CA TRP A 207 25.85 -28.80 13.41
C TRP A 207 24.75 -27.79 13.66
N SER A 208 25.12 -26.55 13.82
CA SER A 208 24.17 -25.43 13.86
C SER A 208 24.45 -24.46 12.74
N LYS A 209 23.39 -23.92 12.14
CA LYS A 209 23.47 -22.80 11.22
C LYS A 209 23.72 -21.53 12.04
N VAL A 210 24.71 -20.78 11.64
CA VAL A 210 25.14 -19.58 12.37
C VAL A 210 25.43 -18.44 11.40
N LYS A 211 25.33 -17.21 11.89
CA LYS A 211 25.81 -16.01 11.21
C LYS A 211 26.97 -15.41 12.01
N THR A 212 28.02 -15.01 11.32
CA THR A 212 29.17 -14.32 11.91
C THR A 212 28.95 -12.82 11.98
N ASP A 213 29.78 -12.13 12.78
CA ASP A 213 29.82 -10.66 12.91
C ASP A 213 30.04 -9.92 11.57
N ASP A 214 30.64 -10.58 10.59
CA ASP A 214 30.84 -10.06 9.24
C ASP A 214 29.89 -10.68 8.21
N ALA A 215 28.68 -11.10 8.66
CA ALA A 215 27.57 -11.56 7.82
C ALA A 215 27.86 -12.79 6.93
N LEU A 216 28.70 -13.73 7.37
CA LEU A 216 28.81 -15.04 6.76
C LEU A 216 27.85 -16.01 7.42
N ILE A 217 26.95 -16.59 6.62
CA ILE A 217 25.98 -17.59 7.08
C ILE A 217 26.52 -18.97 6.74
N GLY A 218 26.68 -19.84 7.72
CA GLY A 218 27.21 -21.19 7.51
C GLY A 218 26.99 -22.07 8.71
N TYR A 219 27.84 -23.11 8.85
CA TYR A 219 27.62 -24.16 9.84
C TYR A 219 28.82 -24.34 10.76
N VAL A 220 28.55 -24.47 12.06
CA VAL A 220 29.54 -24.81 13.10
C VAL A 220 29.11 -26.09 13.83
N GLU A 221 30.07 -26.94 14.21
CA GLU A 221 29.77 -28.14 15.02
C GLU A 221 29.26 -27.75 16.41
N ASN A 222 28.14 -28.35 16.84
CA ASN A 222 27.52 -28.08 18.14
C ASN A 222 28.48 -28.25 19.33
N LYS A 223 29.41 -29.21 19.26
CA LYS A 223 30.43 -29.40 20.30
C LYS A 223 31.39 -28.22 20.47
N ARG A 224 31.42 -27.28 19.51
CA ARG A 224 32.24 -26.06 19.53
C ARG A 224 31.50 -24.85 20.07
N LEU A 225 30.15 -24.92 20.13
CA LEU A 225 29.32 -23.87 20.70
C LEU A 225 29.35 -23.94 22.22
N GLY A 226 29.45 -22.80 22.85
CA GLY A 226 29.47 -22.57 24.29
C GLY A 226 28.11 -22.28 24.88
N VAL A 227 28.10 -21.30 25.74
CA VAL A 227 26.86 -20.75 26.30
C VAL A 227 26.09 -20.11 25.14
N ILE A 228 24.79 -20.30 25.17
CA ILE A 228 23.86 -19.65 24.24
C ILE A 228 23.03 -18.70 25.09
N ASP A 229 23.11 -17.42 24.79
CA ASP A 229 22.41 -16.37 25.49
C ASP A 229 21.52 -15.59 24.52
N ALA A 230 20.39 -15.10 25.02
CA ALA A 230 19.57 -14.15 24.30
C ALA A 230 20.16 -12.74 24.43
N VAL A 231 20.35 -12.07 23.30
CA VAL A 231 20.84 -10.69 23.23
C VAL A 231 19.77 -9.84 22.58
N GLN A 232 19.37 -8.76 23.25
CA GLN A 232 18.46 -7.78 22.71
C GLN A 232 19.22 -6.80 21.84
N GLU A 233 18.90 -6.77 20.55
CA GLU A 233 19.40 -5.72 19.64
C GLU A 233 18.56 -4.46 19.77
N THR A 234 19.22 -3.34 19.61
CA THR A 234 18.58 -2.01 19.56
C THR A 234 18.88 -1.36 18.22
N PRO A 235 17.96 -0.59 17.65
CA PRO A 235 18.22 0.18 16.45
C PRO A 235 19.47 1.05 16.59
N VAL A 236 20.29 1.10 15.53
CA VAL A 236 21.45 2.01 15.43
C VAL A 236 21.11 3.28 14.66
N THR A 237 19.88 3.39 14.19
CA THR A 237 19.32 4.57 13.53
C THR A 237 18.33 5.24 14.48
N ASP A 238 18.33 6.56 14.46
CA ASP A 238 17.42 7.43 15.21
C ASP A 238 16.37 8.07 14.27
N TYR A 239 16.24 7.57 13.04
CA TYR A 239 15.22 8.04 12.12
C TYR A 239 13.81 7.74 12.64
N GLU A 240 13.02 8.80 12.75
CA GLU A 240 11.58 8.72 13.00
C GLU A 240 10.85 9.39 11.83
N ALA A 241 10.00 8.62 11.14
CA ALA A 241 9.19 9.17 10.05
C ALA A 241 8.27 10.27 10.59
N PRO A 242 8.14 11.41 9.88
CA PRO A 242 7.17 12.43 10.25
C PRO A 242 5.76 11.85 10.31
N ALA A 243 5.07 12.04 11.43
CA ALA A 243 3.73 11.52 11.61
C ALA A 243 2.70 12.27 10.75
N TYR A 244 1.81 11.54 10.10
CA TYR A 244 0.64 12.12 9.46
C TYR A 244 -0.33 12.61 10.53
N THR A 245 -0.71 13.89 10.45
CA THR A 245 -1.72 14.49 11.33
C THR A 245 -3.04 14.55 10.60
N ASN A 246 -4.13 14.14 11.26
CA ASN A 246 -5.47 14.16 10.69
C ASN A 246 -6.20 15.46 11.07
N ILE A 247 -6.96 16.00 10.11
CA ILE A 247 -7.92 17.07 10.34
C ILE A 247 -9.28 16.39 10.49
N ALA A 248 -9.61 15.97 11.70
CA ALA A 248 -10.87 15.29 11.99
C ALA A 248 -11.94 16.27 12.45
N LEU A 249 -13.20 16.01 12.08
CA LEU A 249 -14.37 16.70 12.65
C LEU A 249 -14.66 16.18 14.06
N ASP A 250 -15.25 17.04 14.89
CA ASP A 250 -15.83 16.61 16.15
C ASP A 250 -17.06 15.71 15.90
N GLY A 251 -16.96 14.43 16.26
CA GLY A 251 -18.02 13.43 16.04
C GLY A 251 -18.01 12.84 14.63
N LYS A 252 -19.11 12.16 14.27
CA LYS A 252 -19.22 11.48 12.97
C LYS A 252 -19.47 12.46 11.83
N VAL A 253 -18.87 12.17 10.69
CA VAL A 253 -19.18 12.86 9.42
C VAL A 253 -20.54 12.39 8.91
N SER A 254 -21.39 13.36 8.52
CA SER A 254 -22.63 13.14 7.78
C SER A 254 -22.56 13.98 6.51
N LEU A 255 -22.16 13.36 5.41
CA LEU A 255 -21.83 14.03 4.16
C LEU A 255 -22.94 13.83 3.11
N GLY A 256 -23.33 14.92 2.46
CA GLY A 256 -24.25 14.87 1.31
C GLY A 256 -23.56 15.32 0.02
N PHE A 257 -23.50 14.45 -0.99
CA PHE A 257 -23.02 14.85 -2.32
C PHE A 257 -24.07 15.70 -3.03
N HIS A 258 -23.67 16.92 -3.42
CA HIS A 258 -24.50 17.83 -4.21
C HIS A 258 -24.06 17.78 -5.68
N ALA A 259 -24.78 17.03 -6.51
CA ALA A 259 -24.45 16.86 -7.92
C ALA A 259 -24.69 18.15 -8.72
N ILE A 260 -23.61 18.85 -9.06
CA ILE A 260 -23.63 20.12 -9.79
C ILE A 260 -23.04 19.91 -11.18
N GLY A 261 -23.90 19.87 -12.20
CA GLY A 261 -23.50 19.69 -13.62
C GLY A 261 -23.18 20.97 -14.34
N ALA A 262 -23.52 22.13 -13.79
CA ALA A 262 -23.24 23.46 -14.33
C ALA A 262 -23.34 24.51 -13.21
N LYS A 263 -22.72 25.67 -13.43
CA LYS A 263 -22.65 26.74 -12.42
C LYS A 263 -24.03 27.17 -11.86
N ILE A 264 -25.07 27.10 -12.67
CA ILE A 264 -26.44 27.39 -12.23
C ILE A 264 -26.96 26.41 -11.14
N GLY A 265 -26.38 25.18 -11.06
CA GLY A 265 -26.73 24.21 -10.03
C GLY A 265 -26.45 24.71 -8.61
N ASN A 266 -25.53 25.66 -8.43
CA ASN A 266 -25.28 26.27 -7.12
C ASN A 266 -26.52 26.90 -6.49
N SER A 267 -27.47 27.36 -7.29
CA SER A 267 -28.70 27.98 -6.83
C SER A 267 -29.68 27.01 -6.13
N THR A 268 -29.48 25.70 -6.26
CA THR A 268 -30.31 24.66 -5.61
C THR A 268 -29.85 24.34 -4.18
N PHE A 269 -28.83 25.03 -3.65
CA PHE A 269 -28.28 24.78 -2.31
C PHE A 269 -29.35 24.67 -1.22
N TYR A 270 -30.26 25.68 -1.13
CA TYR A 270 -31.28 25.70 -0.08
C TYR A 270 -32.28 24.52 -0.18
N GLU A 271 -32.62 24.12 -1.40
CA GLU A 271 -33.48 22.99 -1.67
C GLU A 271 -32.84 21.70 -1.17
N MET A 272 -31.59 21.48 -1.55
CA MET A 272 -30.82 20.28 -1.19
C MET A 272 -30.48 20.21 0.31
N ALA A 273 -30.02 21.32 0.91
CA ALA A 273 -29.60 21.35 2.31
C ALA A 273 -30.77 21.30 3.30
N SER A 274 -31.96 21.84 2.94
CA SER A 274 -33.09 21.90 3.85
C SER A 274 -33.70 20.52 4.20
N GLU A 275 -33.53 19.54 3.33
CA GLU A 275 -34.00 18.18 3.53
C GLU A 275 -33.04 17.32 4.35
N ALA A 276 -31.75 17.67 4.32
CA ALA A 276 -30.64 16.86 4.87
C ALA A 276 -30.41 17.09 6.36
N LYS A 277 -31.37 16.66 7.19
CA LYS A 277 -31.28 16.83 8.65
C LYS A 277 -30.12 16.08 9.26
N GLY A 278 -29.29 16.78 10.02
CA GLY A 278 -28.09 16.20 10.67
C GLY A 278 -26.87 16.09 9.78
N MET A 279 -26.94 16.54 8.53
CA MET A 279 -25.77 16.71 7.67
C MET A 279 -24.86 17.78 8.26
N ASN A 280 -23.53 17.54 8.28
CA ASN A 280 -22.52 18.49 8.72
C ASN A 280 -21.49 18.82 7.62
N VAL A 281 -21.47 18.05 6.52
CA VAL A 281 -20.62 18.29 5.36
C VAL A 281 -21.45 18.24 4.07
N ILE A 282 -21.29 19.24 3.22
CA ILE A 282 -21.84 19.21 1.85
C ILE A 282 -20.69 19.13 0.85
N ALA A 283 -20.79 18.17 -0.08
CA ALA A 283 -19.75 17.90 -1.06
C ALA A 283 -20.26 18.20 -2.49
N PRO A 284 -20.08 19.45 -2.99
CA PRO A 284 -20.51 19.81 -4.34
C PRO A 284 -19.53 19.27 -5.39
N THR A 285 -20.05 18.67 -6.47
CA THR A 285 -19.25 18.14 -7.59
C THR A 285 -18.78 19.28 -8.49
N TRP A 286 -17.83 20.07 -8.01
CA TRP A 286 -17.44 21.34 -8.64
C TRP A 286 -16.27 21.27 -9.59
N PHE A 287 -15.33 20.37 -9.32
CA PHE A 287 -14.06 20.34 -10.02
C PHE A 287 -13.98 19.07 -10.87
N SER A 288 -13.49 19.21 -12.10
CA SER A 288 -13.32 18.08 -13.00
C SER A 288 -12.01 18.22 -13.78
N LEU A 289 -11.13 17.23 -13.70
CA LEU A 289 -9.94 17.16 -14.54
C LEU A 289 -10.36 17.29 -16.00
N CYS A 290 -9.76 18.22 -16.77
CA CYS A 290 -10.31 18.57 -18.06
C CYS A 290 -9.33 18.47 -19.24
N ASP A 291 -8.05 18.26 -19.00
CA ASP A 291 -7.04 18.00 -20.02
C ASP A 291 -5.82 17.26 -19.45
N GLU A 292 -4.94 16.82 -20.36
CA GLU A 292 -3.69 16.10 -20.03
C GLU A 292 -2.54 17.02 -19.57
N LEU A 293 -2.83 18.29 -19.27
CA LEU A 293 -1.88 19.26 -18.73
C LEU A 293 -2.06 19.52 -17.23
N GLY A 294 -2.96 18.79 -16.58
CA GLY A 294 -3.29 18.98 -15.16
C GLY A 294 -4.21 20.17 -14.89
N ASN A 295 -4.92 20.69 -15.90
CA ASN A 295 -5.97 21.67 -15.69
C ASN A 295 -7.27 21.01 -15.26
N PHE A 296 -8.07 21.72 -14.48
CA PHE A 296 -9.41 21.30 -14.09
C PHE A 296 -10.42 22.43 -14.31
N ARG A 297 -11.67 22.06 -14.49
CA ARG A 297 -12.80 22.99 -14.57
C ARG A 297 -13.36 23.22 -13.17
N SER A 298 -13.90 24.40 -12.94
CA SER A 298 -14.50 24.74 -11.65
C SER A 298 -15.89 25.37 -11.82
N PHE A 299 -16.85 24.94 -11.00
CA PHE A 299 -18.14 25.59 -10.81
C PHE A 299 -18.25 26.28 -9.43
N GLY A 300 -17.18 26.32 -8.65
CA GLY A 300 -17.17 26.88 -7.30
C GLY A 300 -17.54 28.35 -7.23
N GLU A 301 -18.27 28.71 -6.17
CA GLU A 301 -18.71 30.08 -5.87
C GLU A 301 -18.59 30.38 -4.37
N ASN A 302 -17.92 31.49 -4.01
CA ASN A 302 -17.78 31.91 -2.60
C ASN A 302 -19.15 32.10 -1.93
N SER A 303 -20.17 32.62 -2.66
CA SER A 303 -21.52 32.83 -2.12
C SER A 303 -22.19 31.53 -1.68
N TYR A 304 -21.91 30.42 -2.33
CA TYR A 304 -22.37 29.08 -1.90
C TYR A 304 -21.69 28.68 -0.59
N VAL A 305 -20.36 28.81 -0.52
CA VAL A 305 -19.57 28.48 0.68
C VAL A 305 -20.04 29.32 1.88
N ASP A 306 -20.17 30.65 1.70
CA ASP A 306 -20.68 31.55 2.72
C ASP A 306 -22.08 31.14 3.23
N THR A 307 -22.91 30.60 2.33
CA THR A 307 -24.26 30.16 2.67
C THR A 307 -24.24 28.84 3.44
N ALA A 308 -23.38 27.90 3.03
CA ALA A 308 -23.18 26.64 3.72
C ALA A 308 -22.63 26.86 5.15
N HIS A 309 -21.63 27.73 5.31
CA HIS A 309 -21.07 28.07 6.62
C HIS A 309 -22.11 28.72 7.54
N LYS A 310 -22.98 29.62 7.01
CA LYS A 310 -24.09 30.19 7.79
C LYS A 310 -25.12 29.14 8.21
N ALA A 311 -25.25 28.05 7.45
CA ALA A 311 -26.08 26.90 7.80
C ALA A 311 -25.37 25.91 8.76
N GLY A 312 -24.10 26.16 9.13
CA GLY A 312 -23.31 25.29 9.99
C GLY A 312 -22.70 24.07 9.28
N LEU A 313 -22.59 24.12 7.96
CA LEU A 313 -22.05 23.04 7.14
C LEU A 313 -20.62 23.36 6.71
N GLN A 314 -19.72 22.37 6.75
CA GLN A 314 -18.47 22.39 6.01
C GLN A 314 -18.73 22.13 4.52
N VAL A 315 -17.83 22.62 3.66
CA VAL A 315 -17.89 22.42 2.21
C VAL A 315 -16.61 21.72 1.76
N TRP A 316 -16.75 20.46 1.31
CA TRP A 316 -15.65 19.70 0.70
C TRP A 316 -15.88 19.63 -0.81
N GLY A 317 -15.06 20.37 -1.57
CA GLY A 317 -15.21 20.43 -3.03
C GLY A 317 -14.75 19.15 -3.69
N VAL A 318 -15.61 18.49 -4.46
CA VAL A 318 -15.29 17.25 -5.17
C VAL A 318 -14.45 17.54 -6.41
N LEU A 319 -13.32 16.86 -6.56
CA LEU A 319 -12.48 16.80 -7.76
C LEU A 319 -12.64 15.41 -8.40
N ASP A 320 -13.27 15.38 -9.58
CA ASP A 320 -13.50 14.16 -10.36
C ASP A 320 -12.63 14.10 -11.63
N ASN A 321 -12.52 12.90 -12.23
CA ASN A 321 -11.86 12.66 -13.52
C ASN A 321 -12.84 12.43 -14.68
N PHE A 322 -14.13 12.68 -14.49
CA PHE A 322 -15.17 12.29 -15.43
C PHE A 322 -15.27 13.11 -16.70
N ASN A 323 -14.52 14.09 -16.94
CA ASN A 323 -14.42 14.95 -18.14
C ASN A 323 -15.57 14.92 -19.21
N TYR A 324 -16.65 14.17 -19.00
CA TYR A 324 -17.80 14.10 -19.92
C TYR A 324 -18.63 15.39 -19.94
N ARG A 325 -18.25 16.36 -19.15
CA ARG A 325 -18.83 17.71 -19.13
C ARG A 325 -18.17 18.66 -20.13
N ASN A 326 -17.11 18.25 -20.83
CA ASN A 326 -16.53 19.05 -21.89
C ASN A 326 -17.33 18.89 -23.19
N GLU A 327 -17.19 19.85 -24.10
CA GLU A 327 -17.90 19.85 -25.38
C GLU A 327 -17.53 18.65 -26.26
N THR A 328 -16.31 18.16 -26.15
CA THR A 328 -15.78 17.04 -26.94
C THR A 328 -16.12 15.68 -26.35
N LYS A 329 -16.49 15.61 -25.07
CA LYS A 329 -16.70 14.35 -24.32
C LYS A 329 -15.53 13.38 -24.45
N THR A 330 -14.32 13.90 -24.62
CA THR A 330 -13.11 13.09 -24.71
C THR A 330 -12.62 12.81 -23.28
N PRO A 331 -12.47 11.57 -22.88
CA PRO A 331 -11.84 11.23 -21.59
C PRO A 331 -10.45 11.87 -21.51
N VAL A 332 -10.05 12.28 -20.32
CA VAL A 332 -8.65 12.63 -20.03
C VAL A 332 -7.91 11.34 -19.75
N ASP A 333 -6.71 11.21 -20.27
CA ASP A 333 -5.82 10.13 -19.88
C ASP A 333 -5.14 10.52 -18.53
N GLU A 334 -5.65 9.98 -17.42
CA GLU A 334 -5.12 10.24 -16.09
C GLU A 334 -3.67 9.80 -15.97
N TYR A 335 -3.26 8.75 -16.66
CA TYR A 335 -1.86 8.30 -16.66
C TYR A 335 -0.94 9.43 -17.12
N VAL A 336 -1.27 10.11 -18.20
CA VAL A 336 -0.46 11.23 -18.73
C VAL A 336 -0.33 12.38 -17.75
N VAL A 337 -1.36 12.63 -16.94
CA VAL A 337 -1.31 13.69 -15.91
C VAL A 337 -0.56 13.21 -14.69
N LEU A 338 -0.92 12.03 -14.19
CA LEU A 338 -0.45 11.56 -12.87
C LEU A 338 0.97 10.96 -12.92
N SER A 339 1.47 10.50 -14.07
CA SER A 339 2.84 10.03 -14.23
C SER A 339 3.88 11.17 -14.32
N SER A 340 3.46 12.38 -14.69
CA SER A 340 4.35 13.54 -14.83
C SER A 340 4.32 14.43 -13.59
N THR A 341 5.46 14.67 -12.98
CA THR A 341 5.60 15.46 -11.75
C THR A 341 5.12 16.90 -11.93
N SER A 342 5.50 17.56 -13.03
CA SER A 342 5.09 18.95 -13.27
C SER A 342 3.58 19.10 -13.47
N LYS A 343 2.92 18.10 -14.10
CA LYS A 343 1.47 18.10 -14.30
C LYS A 343 0.71 17.80 -13.01
N ARG A 344 1.19 16.81 -12.21
CA ARG A 344 0.64 16.56 -10.86
C ARG A 344 0.74 17.80 -9.98
N GLN A 345 1.94 18.41 -9.92
CA GLN A 345 2.17 19.61 -9.12
C GLN A 345 1.22 20.75 -9.54
N LYS A 346 1.03 20.93 -10.85
CA LYS A 346 0.08 21.94 -11.36
C LYS A 346 -1.36 21.66 -10.92
N LEU A 347 -1.79 20.38 -10.95
CA LEU A 347 -3.12 19.99 -10.48
C LEU A 347 -3.25 20.22 -8.96
N VAL A 348 -2.27 19.79 -8.18
CA VAL A 348 -2.23 19.93 -6.72
C VAL A 348 -2.25 21.41 -6.33
N ASP A 349 -1.35 22.22 -6.87
CA ASP A 349 -1.30 23.66 -6.57
C ASP A 349 -2.57 24.37 -6.99
N GLY A 350 -3.07 24.04 -8.18
CA GLY A 350 -4.28 24.64 -8.72
C GLY A 350 -5.51 24.37 -7.86
N ILE A 351 -5.75 23.11 -7.45
CA ILE A 351 -6.92 22.75 -6.66
C ILE A 351 -6.84 23.31 -5.25
N VAL A 352 -5.67 23.25 -4.59
CA VAL A 352 -5.49 23.78 -3.24
C VAL A 352 -5.64 25.30 -3.21
N ILE A 353 -5.02 26.02 -4.15
CA ILE A 353 -5.18 27.47 -4.27
C ILE A 353 -6.65 27.83 -4.52
N THR A 354 -7.34 27.07 -5.36
CA THR A 354 -8.76 27.30 -5.64
C THR A 354 -9.62 27.05 -4.40
N ALA A 355 -9.37 25.96 -3.68
CA ALA A 355 -10.08 25.64 -2.44
C ALA A 355 -9.91 26.74 -1.38
N VAL A 356 -8.69 27.19 -1.14
CA VAL A 356 -8.39 28.29 -0.20
C VAL A 356 -9.07 29.60 -0.63
N ASN A 357 -9.03 29.94 -1.92
CA ASN A 357 -9.65 31.18 -2.44
C ASN A 357 -11.20 31.14 -2.35
N LEU A 358 -11.80 29.97 -2.47
CA LEU A 358 -13.24 29.78 -2.30
C LEU A 358 -13.64 29.73 -0.82
N GLY A 359 -12.70 29.50 0.10
CA GLY A 359 -12.97 29.31 1.52
C GLY A 359 -13.51 27.93 1.85
N LEU A 360 -13.12 26.89 1.09
CA LEU A 360 -13.50 25.50 1.36
C LEU A 360 -12.86 25.01 2.66
N ASP A 361 -13.51 24.03 3.30
CA ASP A 361 -13.01 23.32 4.47
C ASP A 361 -12.24 22.06 4.08
N GLY A 362 -12.48 21.52 2.87
CA GLY A 362 -11.80 20.33 2.40
C GLY A 362 -11.91 20.10 0.88
N ILE A 363 -11.18 19.11 0.45
CA ILE A 363 -11.21 18.56 -0.91
C ILE A 363 -11.58 17.07 -0.80
N ASN A 364 -12.51 16.65 -1.66
CA ASN A 364 -12.83 15.24 -1.86
C ASN A 364 -12.37 14.85 -3.26
N VAL A 365 -11.61 13.77 -3.39
CA VAL A 365 -11.15 13.24 -4.69
C VAL A 365 -12.00 12.05 -5.07
N ASP A 366 -12.66 12.14 -6.22
CA ASP A 366 -13.54 11.11 -6.79
C ASP A 366 -13.01 10.68 -8.17
N PHE A 367 -11.83 10.00 -8.15
CA PHE A 367 -11.23 9.44 -9.37
C PHE A 367 -11.65 7.99 -9.53
N GLU A 368 -12.54 7.78 -10.48
CA GLU A 368 -13.08 6.47 -10.80
C GLU A 368 -12.42 5.86 -12.05
N GLN A 369 -12.50 4.51 -12.15
CA GLN A 369 -12.01 3.74 -13.30
C GLN A 369 -10.53 4.01 -13.64
N VAL A 370 -9.75 4.42 -12.65
CA VAL A 370 -8.30 4.55 -12.80
C VAL A 370 -7.72 3.20 -13.22
N ALA A 371 -6.89 3.17 -14.24
CA ALA A 371 -6.27 1.94 -14.72
C ALA A 371 -5.20 1.43 -13.74
N SER A 372 -4.97 0.12 -13.70
CA SER A 372 -4.01 -0.48 -12.76
C SER A 372 -2.58 0.05 -12.91
N GLU A 373 -2.16 0.35 -14.14
CA GLU A 373 -0.86 0.97 -14.44
C GLU A 373 -0.74 2.40 -13.93
N THR A 374 -1.86 3.07 -13.71
CA THR A 374 -1.91 4.44 -13.14
C THR A 374 -1.87 4.42 -11.61
N GLY A 375 -2.12 3.27 -10.97
CA GLY A 375 -2.30 3.17 -9.53
C GLY A 375 -1.15 3.75 -8.71
N VAL A 376 0.12 3.46 -9.04
CA VAL A 376 1.30 4.02 -8.36
C VAL A 376 1.37 5.55 -8.49
N HIS A 377 0.98 6.09 -9.64
CA HIS A 377 0.96 7.53 -9.91
C HIS A 377 -0.19 8.21 -9.17
N TYR A 378 -1.33 7.53 -9.04
CA TYR A 378 -2.46 7.99 -8.25
C TYR A 378 -2.11 8.08 -6.76
N VAL A 379 -1.46 7.07 -6.22
CA VAL A 379 -0.98 7.11 -4.83
C VAL A 379 0.02 8.25 -4.61
N GLN A 380 0.94 8.46 -5.55
CA GLN A 380 1.87 9.59 -5.48
C GLN A 380 1.15 10.95 -5.52
N PHE A 381 0.14 11.10 -6.39
CA PHE A 381 -0.71 12.28 -6.42
C PHE A 381 -1.39 12.54 -5.07
N LEU A 382 -1.96 11.50 -4.45
CA LEU A 382 -2.62 11.61 -3.15
C LEU A 382 -1.62 12.01 -2.04
N ARG A 383 -0.38 11.49 -2.06
CA ARG A 383 0.68 11.90 -1.13
C ARG A 383 1.00 13.39 -1.27
N GLU A 384 1.25 13.86 -2.49
CA GLU A 384 1.55 15.26 -2.77
C GLU A 384 0.38 16.18 -2.38
N LEU A 385 -0.85 15.79 -2.73
CA LEU A 385 -2.06 16.53 -2.37
C LEU A 385 -2.28 16.58 -0.85
N SER A 386 -2.00 15.48 -0.15
CA SER A 386 -2.17 15.42 1.31
C SER A 386 -1.21 16.37 2.04
N VAL A 387 0.03 16.52 1.56
CA VAL A 387 0.98 17.51 2.09
C VAL A 387 0.46 18.93 1.87
N ALA A 388 -0.04 19.24 0.67
CA ALA A 388 -0.53 20.56 0.32
C ALA A 388 -1.82 20.92 1.09
N CYS A 389 -2.74 19.97 1.27
CA CYS A 389 -3.96 20.14 2.06
C CYS A 389 -3.64 20.39 3.53
N ARG A 390 -2.78 19.61 4.17
CA ARG A 390 -2.37 19.82 5.57
C ARG A 390 -1.73 21.19 5.79
N LYS A 391 -0.83 21.61 4.91
CA LYS A 391 -0.22 22.95 4.96
C LYS A 391 -1.25 24.07 4.87
N SER A 392 -2.38 23.82 4.22
CA SER A 392 -3.46 24.78 3.99
C SER A 392 -4.62 24.65 4.98
N GLY A 393 -4.59 23.66 5.90
CA GLY A 393 -5.66 23.40 6.85
C GLY A 393 -6.94 22.86 6.20
N LEU A 394 -6.82 22.17 5.05
CA LEU A 394 -7.93 21.57 4.31
C LEU A 394 -8.03 20.08 4.62
N VAL A 395 -9.24 19.62 4.92
CA VAL A 395 -9.55 18.17 4.99
C VAL A 395 -9.32 17.54 3.62
N LEU A 396 -8.71 16.35 3.58
CA LEU A 396 -8.60 15.55 2.37
C LEU A 396 -9.34 14.23 2.54
N SER A 397 -10.36 14.01 1.72
CA SER A 397 -11.08 12.75 1.61
C SER A 397 -11.03 12.19 0.18
N VAL A 398 -11.16 10.88 0.06
CA VAL A 398 -11.11 10.19 -1.25
C VAL A 398 -12.23 9.17 -1.32
N ASP A 399 -12.95 9.16 -2.45
CA ASP A 399 -13.97 8.17 -2.75
C ASP A 399 -13.31 6.93 -3.37
N ASN A 400 -13.69 5.75 -2.88
CA ASN A 400 -13.17 4.47 -3.35
C ASN A 400 -14.29 3.47 -3.56
N TYR A 401 -14.10 2.58 -4.54
CA TYR A 401 -14.91 1.38 -4.66
C TYR A 401 -14.77 0.48 -3.43
N VAL A 402 -15.78 -0.37 -3.19
CA VAL A 402 -15.62 -1.49 -2.26
C VAL A 402 -14.38 -2.28 -2.61
N PRO A 403 -13.48 -2.59 -1.63
CA PRO A 403 -12.21 -3.23 -1.93
C PRO A 403 -12.37 -4.70 -2.34
N PHE A 404 -11.86 -5.01 -3.52
CA PHE A 404 -11.73 -6.35 -4.07
C PHE A 404 -10.31 -6.57 -4.57
N HIS A 405 -9.94 -7.83 -4.80
CA HIS A 405 -8.60 -8.17 -5.28
C HIS A 405 -8.21 -7.47 -6.60
N TYR A 406 -9.17 -7.22 -7.48
CA TYR A 406 -8.91 -6.58 -8.77
C TYR A 406 -8.66 -5.06 -8.70
N ASN A 407 -8.93 -4.42 -7.55
CA ASN A 407 -8.73 -2.97 -7.36
C ASN A 407 -7.75 -2.63 -6.22
N GLU A 408 -6.91 -3.58 -5.78
CA GLU A 408 -5.89 -3.39 -4.74
C GLU A 408 -4.87 -2.29 -5.08
N TYR A 409 -4.69 -1.97 -6.36
CA TYR A 409 -3.80 -0.91 -6.82
C TYR A 409 -4.23 0.51 -6.39
N TYR A 410 -5.46 0.69 -5.89
CA TYR A 410 -5.87 1.92 -5.21
C TYR A 410 -5.17 2.10 -3.85
N ARG A 411 -4.58 1.03 -3.28
CA ARG A 411 -3.77 1.06 -2.06
C ARG A 411 -4.48 1.74 -0.89
N LEU A 412 -5.65 1.20 -0.50
CA LEU A 412 -6.41 1.70 0.65
C LEU A 412 -5.59 1.68 1.95
N ASP A 413 -4.64 0.75 2.08
CA ASP A 413 -3.67 0.71 3.17
C ASP A 413 -2.88 2.02 3.28
N ILE A 414 -2.31 2.51 2.19
CA ILE A 414 -1.60 3.79 2.14
C ILE A 414 -2.57 4.97 2.30
N GLN A 415 -3.72 4.91 1.65
CA GLN A 415 -4.73 5.97 1.77
C GLN A 415 -5.14 6.18 3.24
N GLY A 416 -5.35 5.09 4.01
CA GLY A 416 -5.66 5.16 5.43
C GLY A 416 -4.58 5.83 6.28
N GLU A 417 -3.33 5.81 5.84
CA GLU A 417 -2.22 6.51 6.49
C GLU A 417 -2.21 8.01 6.17
N ILE A 418 -2.32 8.35 4.88
CA ILE A 418 -2.05 9.70 4.36
C ILE A 418 -3.26 10.65 4.33
N LEU A 419 -4.50 10.10 4.34
CA LEU A 419 -5.74 10.88 4.23
C LEU A 419 -6.39 11.13 5.58
N ASP A 420 -7.26 12.14 5.63
CA ASP A 420 -8.12 12.39 6.78
C ASP A 420 -9.32 11.45 6.81
N TYR A 421 -9.94 11.20 5.65
CA TYR A 421 -11.05 10.27 5.49
C TYR A 421 -10.98 9.49 4.18
N VAL A 422 -11.45 8.24 4.25
CA VAL A 422 -11.66 7.36 3.10
C VAL A 422 -13.14 7.05 3.01
N ILE A 423 -13.79 7.40 1.90
CA ILE A 423 -15.19 7.16 1.65
C ILE A 423 -15.31 5.92 0.76
N ILE A 424 -16.00 4.90 1.25
CA ILE A 424 -16.30 3.71 0.47
C ILE A 424 -17.68 3.88 -0.19
N MET A 425 -17.72 3.81 -1.50
CA MET A 425 -18.96 3.77 -2.28
C MET A 425 -19.64 2.41 -2.08
N GLY A 426 -20.40 2.26 -0.99
CA GLY A 426 -21.09 1.03 -0.62
C GLY A 426 -22.34 0.79 -1.48
N TYR A 427 -22.22 1.00 -2.79
CA TYR A 427 -23.27 0.85 -3.78
C TYR A 427 -22.72 0.48 -5.15
N ASP A 428 -23.61 0.33 -6.14
CA ASP A 428 -23.31 -0.14 -7.49
C ASP A 428 -22.75 -1.58 -7.52
N GLU A 429 -23.20 -2.44 -6.58
CA GLU A 429 -22.99 -3.88 -6.63
C GLU A 429 -23.52 -4.44 -7.97
N HIS A 430 -24.77 -4.09 -8.31
CA HIS A 430 -25.34 -4.20 -9.64
C HIS A 430 -25.67 -2.78 -10.13
N TRP A 431 -25.04 -2.35 -11.22
CA TRP A 431 -25.08 -0.95 -11.67
C TRP A 431 -25.85 -0.75 -12.98
N HIS A 432 -26.29 0.46 -13.21
CA HIS A 432 -26.99 0.87 -14.43
C HIS A 432 -26.20 0.49 -15.70
N GLY A 433 -26.87 -0.25 -16.58
CA GLY A 433 -26.26 -0.74 -17.83
C GLY A 433 -25.43 -2.02 -17.69
N SER A 434 -25.32 -2.64 -16.49
CA SER A 434 -24.60 -3.90 -16.31
C SER A 434 -25.22 -5.07 -17.06
N GLY A 435 -26.55 -5.04 -17.26
CA GLY A 435 -27.29 -6.17 -17.83
C GLY A 435 -27.44 -7.36 -16.86
N ASP A 436 -27.10 -7.17 -15.58
CA ASP A 436 -27.15 -8.19 -14.53
C ASP A 436 -28.08 -7.72 -13.40
N PRO A 437 -29.37 -8.18 -13.39
CA PRO A 437 -30.33 -7.74 -12.40
C PRO A 437 -29.96 -8.14 -10.98
N GLY A 438 -29.93 -7.17 -10.06
CA GLY A 438 -29.60 -7.40 -8.66
C GLY A 438 -29.79 -6.15 -7.80
N SER A 439 -29.42 -6.29 -6.53
CA SER A 439 -29.38 -5.18 -5.56
C SER A 439 -28.28 -4.18 -5.91
N VAL A 440 -28.56 -2.90 -5.77
CA VAL A 440 -27.54 -1.85 -5.87
C VAL A 440 -26.57 -1.89 -4.68
N ALA A 441 -27.05 -2.31 -3.52
CA ALA A 441 -26.27 -2.32 -2.27
C ALA A 441 -26.84 -3.35 -1.29
N SER A 442 -26.56 -4.63 -1.51
CA SER A 442 -26.94 -5.67 -0.55
C SER A 442 -26.20 -5.52 0.78
N ILE A 443 -26.76 -6.10 1.84
CA ILE A 443 -26.13 -5.99 3.16
C ILE A 443 -24.75 -6.65 3.20
N ASP A 444 -24.56 -7.76 2.49
CA ASP A 444 -23.28 -8.46 2.42
C ASP A 444 -22.22 -7.61 1.68
N TYR A 445 -22.62 -6.93 0.61
CA TYR A 445 -21.74 -6.04 -0.13
C TYR A 445 -21.24 -4.88 0.74
N VAL A 446 -22.17 -4.21 1.45
CA VAL A 446 -21.84 -3.10 2.35
C VAL A 446 -20.99 -3.59 3.54
N THR A 447 -21.36 -4.71 4.16
CA THR A 447 -20.62 -5.29 5.30
C THR A 447 -19.20 -5.66 4.89
N ASN A 448 -19.03 -6.38 3.79
CA ASN A 448 -17.72 -6.77 3.28
C ASN A 448 -16.86 -5.54 2.93
N GLY A 449 -17.47 -4.50 2.35
CA GLY A 449 -16.77 -3.25 2.05
C GLY A 449 -16.22 -2.59 3.30
N ILE A 450 -17.05 -2.44 4.33
CA ILE A 450 -16.66 -1.84 5.62
C ILE A 450 -15.59 -2.69 6.32
N GLU A 451 -15.85 -3.99 6.52
CA GLU A 451 -14.94 -4.89 7.27
C GLU A 451 -13.56 -4.99 6.64
N LYS A 452 -13.48 -5.09 5.30
CA LYS A 452 -12.20 -5.08 4.60
C LYS A 452 -11.46 -3.75 4.77
N THR A 453 -12.17 -2.63 4.68
CA THR A 453 -11.56 -1.30 4.79
C THR A 453 -11.03 -1.06 6.20
N VAL A 454 -11.81 -1.36 7.24
CA VAL A 454 -11.34 -1.19 8.65
C VAL A 454 -10.24 -2.18 9.03
N SER A 455 -10.04 -3.26 8.26
CA SER A 455 -8.87 -4.13 8.45
C SER A 455 -7.55 -3.50 7.96
N MET A 456 -7.61 -2.46 7.15
CA MET A 456 -6.45 -1.78 6.55
C MET A 456 -6.16 -0.40 7.16
N MET A 457 -7.12 0.19 7.88
CA MET A 457 -6.98 1.53 8.45
C MET A 457 -7.84 1.73 9.71
N GLU A 458 -7.62 2.84 10.41
CA GLU A 458 -8.43 3.22 11.56
C GLU A 458 -9.90 3.43 11.17
N SER A 459 -10.83 2.79 11.88
CA SER A 459 -12.27 2.87 11.59
C SER A 459 -12.81 4.30 11.63
N SER A 460 -12.25 5.17 12.47
CA SER A 460 -12.62 6.59 12.58
C SER A 460 -12.39 7.39 11.29
N LYS A 461 -11.54 6.91 10.38
CA LYS A 461 -11.29 7.52 9.07
C LYS A 461 -12.22 7.01 7.97
N VAL A 462 -12.94 5.91 8.21
CA VAL A 462 -13.78 5.26 7.21
C VAL A 462 -15.17 5.87 7.22
N ILE A 463 -15.66 6.29 6.06
CA ILE A 463 -17.02 6.73 5.81
C ILE A 463 -17.64 5.76 4.80
N ASN A 464 -18.85 5.26 5.05
CA ASN A 464 -19.55 4.47 4.04
C ASN A 464 -20.63 5.31 3.37
N ALA A 465 -20.60 5.36 2.04
CA ALA A 465 -21.59 6.04 1.25
C ALA A 465 -22.78 5.12 0.94
N LEU A 466 -23.98 5.64 1.08
CA LEU A 466 -25.25 4.96 0.86
C LEU A 466 -25.93 5.51 -0.40
N PRO A 467 -26.53 4.64 -1.24
CA PRO A 467 -27.31 5.10 -2.38
C PRO A 467 -28.69 5.60 -1.95
N PHE A 468 -29.09 6.78 -2.43
CA PHE A 468 -30.45 7.24 -2.31
C PHE A 468 -31.27 6.92 -3.57
N TYR A 469 -30.93 5.82 -4.20
CA TYR A 469 -31.58 5.28 -5.39
C TYR A 469 -31.50 3.76 -5.39
N THR A 470 -32.33 3.15 -6.22
CA THR A 470 -32.22 1.76 -6.62
C THR A 470 -32.44 1.64 -8.13
N ILE A 471 -32.42 0.43 -8.66
CA ILE A 471 -32.62 0.14 -10.08
C ILE A 471 -33.82 -0.79 -10.25
N VAL A 472 -34.73 -0.41 -11.13
CA VAL A 472 -35.82 -1.25 -11.61
C VAL A 472 -35.36 -1.96 -12.87
N TRP A 473 -35.10 -3.24 -12.75
CA TRP A 473 -34.66 -4.10 -13.85
C TRP A 473 -35.83 -4.60 -14.68
N THR A 474 -35.66 -4.71 -15.98
CA THR A 474 -36.65 -5.28 -16.90
C THR A 474 -35.99 -6.31 -17.79
N THR A 475 -36.39 -7.58 -17.67
CA THR A 475 -35.86 -8.71 -18.44
C THR A 475 -36.88 -9.19 -19.44
N ASP A 476 -36.56 -9.12 -20.75
CA ASP A 476 -37.33 -9.68 -21.86
C ASP A 476 -36.46 -10.64 -22.66
N GLY A 477 -36.65 -11.93 -22.41
CA GLY A 477 -35.81 -12.98 -22.98
C GLY A 477 -34.34 -12.84 -22.54
N ALA A 478 -33.45 -12.53 -23.49
CA ALA A 478 -32.03 -12.31 -23.23
C ALA A 478 -31.67 -10.80 -23.06
N THR A 479 -32.65 -9.91 -23.18
CA THR A 479 -32.42 -8.47 -23.09
C THR A 479 -32.77 -7.98 -21.69
N VAL A 480 -31.83 -7.28 -21.06
CA VAL A 480 -32.02 -6.59 -19.79
C VAL A 480 -31.94 -5.09 -20.03
N THR A 481 -32.92 -4.36 -19.53
CA THR A 481 -32.92 -2.89 -19.46
C THR A 481 -33.21 -2.46 -18.03
N ASP A 482 -32.88 -1.24 -17.70
CA ASP A 482 -32.99 -0.76 -16.33
C ASP A 482 -33.38 0.73 -16.25
N GLU A 483 -33.94 1.14 -15.13
CA GLU A 483 -34.36 2.50 -14.83
C GLU A 483 -34.03 2.84 -13.38
N TYR A 484 -33.47 4.03 -13.12
CA TYR A 484 -33.29 4.50 -11.76
C TYR A 484 -34.62 4.78 -11.07
N LEU A 485 -34.74 4.37 -9.81
CA LEU A 485 -35.83 4.73 -8.90
C LEU A 485 -35.20 5.42 -7.67
N THR A 486 -35.43 6.72 -7.53
CA THR A 486 -34.91 7.47 -6.39
C THR A 486 -35.76 7.19 -5.13
N LEU A 487 -35.14 7.28 -3.97
CA LEU A 487 -35.71 6.93 -2.68
C LEU A 487 -36.98 7.73 -2.37
N ASN A 488 -36.99 9.03 -2.68
CA ASN A 488 -38.17 9.90 -2.52
C ASN A 488 -39.32 9.55 -3.48
N ASN A 489 -39.09 8.85 -4.59
CA ASN A 489 -40.11 8.42 -5.54
C ASN A 489 -40.63 7.00 -5.25
N THR A 490 -40.03 6.26 -4.33
CA THR A 490 -40.40 4.87 -4.02
C THR A 490 -41.83 4.75 -3.53
N ALA A 491 -42.30 5.66 -2.69
CA ALA A 491 -43.67 5.62 -2.17
C ALA A 491 -44.71 5.78 -3.29
N ASP A 492 -44.50 6.65 -4.27
CA ASP A 492 -45.42 6.86 -5.40
C ASP A 492 -45.33 5.71 -6.41
N PHE A 493 -44.14 5.14 -6.60
CA PHE A 493 -43.93 3.93 -7.36
C PHE A 493 -44.76 2.75 -6.77
N LEU A 494 -44.66 2.50 -5.47
CA LEU A 494 -45.36 1.41 -4.80
C LEU A 494 -46.91 1.56 -4.83
N LYS A 495 -47.46 2.79 -4.83
CA LYS A 495 -48.89 3.01 -5.00
C LYS A 495 -49.46 2.49 -6.32
N GLN A 496 -48.59 2.36 -7.35
CA GLN A 496 -48.99 1.88 -8.67
C GLN A 496 -48.89 0.34 -8.77
N MET A 497 -48.30 -0.30 -7.78
CA MET A 497 -48.10 -1.74 -7.77
C MET A 497 -49.30 -2.46 -7.17
N SER A 498 -49.69 -3.59 -7.76
CA SER A 498 -50.75 -4.48 -7.25
C SER A 498 -50.25 -5.44 -6.18
N THR A 499 -48.93 -5.66 -6.12
CA THR A 499 -48.26 -6.55 -5.17
C THR A 499 -47.43 -5.72 -4.22
N GLN A 500 -47.37 -6.13 -2.96
CA GLN A 500 -46.51 -5.49 -1.97
C GLN A 500 -45.14 -6.12 -1.97
N PRO A 501 -44.05 -5.34 -1.73
CA PRO A 501 -42.73 -5.86 -1.54
C PRO A 501 -42.65 -6.90 -0.42
N GLN A 502 -41.76 -7.85 -0.53
CA GLN A 502 -41.43 -8.82 0.50
C GLN A 502 -40.01 -8.59 0.98
N TRP A 503 -39.80 -8.68 2.28
CA TRP A 503 -38.45 -8.58 2.82
C TRP A 503 -37.59 -9.76 2.35
N ASP A 504 -36.48 -9.45 1.72
CA ASP A 504 -35.44 -10.40 1.33
C ASP A 504 -34.34 -10.43 2.42
N GLU A 505 -34.25 -11.54 3.14
CA GLU A 505 -33.28 -11.72 4.23
C GLU A 505 -31.83 -11.78 3.72
N ILE A 506 -31.61 -12.10 2.44
CA ILE A 506 -30.26 -12.21 1.86
C ILE A 506 -29.69 -10.82 1.60
N THR A 507 -30.45 -9.96 0.93
CA THR A 507 -30.01 -8.60 0.63
C THR A 507 -30.33 -7.60 1.74
N CYS A 508 -31.18 -7.98 2.70
CA CYS A 508 -31.78 -7.12 3.71
C CYS A 508 -32.48 -5.90 3.09
N GLN A 509 -33.30 -6.17 2.07
CA GLN A 509 -34.05 -5.17 1.33
C GLN A 509 -35.51 -5.64 1.08
N ASN A 510 -36.39 -4.71 0.85
CA ASN A 510 -37.73 -5.00 0.36
C ASN A 510 -37.65 -5.30 -1.15
N TYR A 511 -37.93 -6.54 -1.54
CA TYR A 511 -37.90 -7.02 -2.92
C TYR A 511 -39.31 -7.06 -3.53
N LEU A 512 -39.42 -6.67 -4.78
CA LEU A 512 -40.64 -6.78 -5.58
C LEU A 512 -40.33 -7.25 -6.99
N GLU A 513 -41.12 -8.22 -7.46
CA GLU A 513 -41.11 -8.61 -8.87
C GLU A 513 -42.52 -8.68 -9.44
N TRP A 514 -42.67 -8.39 -10.72
CA TRP A 514 -43.98 -8.46 -11.41
C TRP A 514 -43.78 -8.62 -12.92
N GLN A 515 -44.78 -9.25 -13.55
CA GLN A 515 -44.83 -9.33 -15.01
C GLN A 515 -45.42 -8.05 -15.59
N SER A 516 -44.75 -7.43 -16.57
CA SER A 516 -45.23 -6.30 -17.35
C SER A 516 -45.32 -6.65 -18.84
N SER A 517 -45.88 -5.75 -19.64
CA SER A 517 -45.87 -5.89 -21.11
C SER A 517 -44.48 -5.81 -21.71
N ALA A 518 -43.49 -5.28 -20.99
CA ALA A 518 -42.10 -5.15 -21.43
C ALA A 518 -41.21 -6.29 -20.91
N GLY A 519 -41.75 -7.25 -20.14
CA GLY A 519 -40.96 -8.35 -19.56
C GLY A 519 -41.13 -8.46 -18.03
N LEU A 520 -40.34 -9.34 -17.42
CA LEU A 520 -40.26 -9.47 -15.97
C LEU A 520 -39.53 -8.25 -15.39
N LYS A 521 -40.18 -7.57 -14.45
CA LYS A 521 -39.58 -6.45 -13.70
C LYS A 521 -39.21 -6.90 -12.29
N GLN A 522 -38.04 -6.45 -11.82
CA GLN A 522 -37.50 -6.77 -10.51
C GLN A 522 -36.89 -5.52 -9.89
N VAL A 523 -37.05 -5.35 -8.56
CA VAL A 523 -36.41 -4.26 -7.82
C VAL A 523 -36.13 -4.66 -6.38
N TRP A 524 -34.95 -4.35 -5.90
CA TRP A 524 -34.51 -4.38 -4.50
C TRP A 524 -34.53 -2.94 -4.00
N LEU A 525 -35.46 -2.63 -3.13
CA LEU A 525 -35.70 -1.24 -2.73
C LEU A 525 -34.64 -0.75 -1.74
N GLU A 526 -34.12 0.44 -2.01
CA GLU A 526 -33.54 1.24 -0.95
C GLU A 526 -34.69 2.01 -0.26
N ASP A 527 -34.81 1.81 1.04
CA ASP A 527 -35.83 2.45 1.88
C ASP A 527 -35.33 2.59 3.34
N ALA A 528 -36.21 3.04 4.22
CA ALA A 528 -35.83 3.24 5.61
C ALA A 528 -35.41 1.95 6.34
N ASP A 529 -35.94 0.80 5.93
CA ASP A 529 -35.62 -0.48 6.58
C ASP A 529 -34.23 -0.98 6.13
N SER A 530 -33.92 -0.96 4.83
CA SER A 530 -32.58 -1.30 4.30
C SER A 530 -31.49 -0.35 4.81
N ILE A 531 -31.77 0.96 4.82
CA ILE A 531 -30.83 1.97 5.35
C ILE A 531 -30.57 1.75 6.85
N ARG A 532 -31.58 1.42 7.64
CA ARG A 532 -31.41 1.13 9.07
C ARG A 532 -30.47 -0.05 9.32
N VAL A 533 -30.59 -1.13 8.54
CA VAL A 533 -29.71 -2.28 8.67
C VAL A 533 -28.28 -1.91 8.34
N LYS A 534 -28.06 -1.16 7.26
CA LYS A 534 -26.71 -0.66 6.86
C LYS A 534 -26.11 0.26 7.94
N LEU A 535 -26.88 1.20 8.49
CA LEU A 535 -26.41 2.06 9.59
C LEU A 535 -26.05 1.26 10.87
N ASN A 536 -26.75 0.13 11.14
CA ASN A 536 -26.38 -0.75 12.24
C ASN A 536 -25.01 -1.42 12.01
N VAL A 537 -24.72 -1.87 10.78
CA VAL A 537 -23.39 -2.41 10.43
C VAL A 537 -22.31 -1.34 10.59
N MET A 538 -22.57 -0.12 10.14
CA MET A 538 -21.66 1.01 10.28
C MET A 538 -21.40 1.33 11.77
N SER A 539 -22.44 1.30 12.61
CA SER A 539 -22.30 1.48 14.06
C SER A 539 -21.51 0.35 14.73
N ALA A 540 -21.73 -0.90 14.32
CA ALA A 540 -21.05 -2.06 14.87
C ALA A 540 -19.54 -2.06 14.55
N ASN A 541 -19.13 -1.44 13.45
CA ASN A 541 -17.75 -1.28 13.02
C ASN A 541 -17.13 0.07 13.46
N GLU A 542 -17.88 0.89 14.21
CA GLU A 542 -17.41 2.17 14.77
C GLU A 542 -16.79 3.11 13.72
N ILE A 543 -17.30 3.10 12.48
CA ILE A 543 -16.74 3.92 11.41
C ILE A 543 -17.03 5.42 11.60
N GLY A 544 -16.16 6.25 10.99
CA GLY A 544 -16.13 7.70 11.15
C GLY A 544 -17.32 8.48 10.61
N GLY A 545 -18.17 7.85 9.76
CA GLY A 545 -19.31 8.59 9.25
C GLY A 545 -20.12 7.88 8.17
N VAL A 546 -21.07 8.66 7.64
CA VAL A 546 -21.94 8.28 6.53
C VAL A 546 -21.88 9.34 5.44
N ALA A 547 -21.86 8.91 4.18
CA ALA A 547 -22.09 9.77 3.03
C ALA A 547 -23.35 9.31 2.28
N VAL A 548 -23.93 10.17 1.44
CA VAL A 548 -25.10 9.80 0.64
C VAL A 548 -24.94 10.26 -0.82
N TRP A 549 -25.17 9.36 -1.75
CA TRP A 549 -25.29 9.66 -3.17
C TRP A 549 -26.76 9.55 -3.57
N ARG A 550 -27.50 10.64 -3.72
CA ARG A 550 -27.12 12.03 -3.57
C ARG A 550 -28.24 12.88 -2.95
N LEU A 551 -27.92 14.11 -2.60
CA LEU A 551 -28.91 15.08 -2.15
C LEU A 551 -30.05 15.26 -3.17
N GLY A 552 -31.24 15.54 -2.69
CA GLY A 552 -32.46 15.66 -3.49
C GLY A 552 -33.16 14.34 -3.80
N TYR A 553 -32.60 13.19 -3.39
CA TYR A 553 -33.20 11.86 -3.58
C TYR A 553 -33.70 11.22 -2.28
N GLY A 554 -33.40 11.81 -1.14
CA GLY A 554 -33.73 11.30 0.17
C GLY A 554 -35.20 11.51 0.59
N THR A 555 -35.53 10.94 1.75
CA THR A 555 -36.79 11.18 2.45
C THR A 555 -36.52 11.68 3.86
N ASP A 556 -37.51 12.40 4.44
CA ASP A 556 -37.42 12.86 5.84
C ASP A 556 -37.08 11.73 6.81
N LEU A 557 -37.71 10.56 6.64
CA LEU A 557 -37.50 9.40 7.52
C LEU A 557 -36.08 8.88 7.46
N VAL A 558 -35.48 8.80 6.26
CA VAL A 558 -34.11 8.33 6.09
C VAL A 558 -33.12 9.34 6.68
N TRP A 559 -33.34 10.64 6.48
CA TRP A 559 -32.51 11.67 7.10
C TRP A 559 -32.60 11.67 8.63
N GLU A 560 -33.77 11.35 9.23
CA GLU A 560 -33.86 11.17 10.69
C GLU A 560 -33.04 9.95 11.19
N LEU A 561 -33.01 8.85 10.42
CA LEU A 561 -32.15 7.70 10.75
C LEU A 561 -30.65 8.07 10.69
N ILE A 562 -30.22 8.78 9.65
CA ILE A 562 -28.83 9.26 9.50
C ILE A 562 -28.48 10.23 10.63
N ARG A 563 -29.37 11.16 10.97
CA ARG A 563 -29.18 12.09 12.10
C ARG A 563 -29.03 11.35 13.42
N ALA A 564 -29.82 10.30 13.66
CA ALA A 564 -29.70 9.50 14.88
C ALA A 564 -28.36 8.73 14.94
N TYR A 565 -27.93 8.18 13.82
CA TYR A 565 -26.62 7.51 13.68
C TYR A 565 -25.46 8.48 13.92
N SER A 566 -25.50 9.68 13.34
CA SER A 566 -24.41 10.65 13.47
C SER A 566 -24.31 11.29 14.86
N ALA A 567 -25.37 11.20 15.67
CA ALA A 567 -25.42 11.69 17.05
C ALA A 567 -25.02 10.65 18.10
N SER A 568 -24.76 9.40 17.67
CA SER A 568 -24.46 8.26 18.56
C SER A 568 -22.98 8.07 18.93
#